data_3b3feaaed2b348afb0ad2a30560e8425
#
_entry.id   3b3feaaed2b348afb0ad2a30560e8425
#
_cell.length_a   1.000
_cell.length_b   1.000
_cell.length_c   1.000
_cell.angle_alpha   90.00
_cell.angle_beta   90.00
_cell.angle_gamma   90.00
#
_symmetry.space_group_name_H-M   'P 1'
#
loop_
_entity.id
_entity.type
_entity.pdbx_description
1 polymer ?
#
loop_
_entity_poly.entity_id
_entity_poly.type
_entity_poly.pdbx_seq_one_letter_code
_entity_poly.pdbx_strand_id
1 'polypeptide(L)'
;MWPGPYVDLGSRKYLLASLDQSLRRLGLDYVDIFYSHRVDPDTPVEETVGALVSAVHQGKALYVGISSYSSDRTRMVAAQLAQQHVPLLIHQPSYSMFNRWTEHDHLLTTLDEIGAGCIAFSPLAQGLLTDRYLHGVPPDSRAATGGALSADSITEERLTKVRALGEMAARRGQTLAQLALVWALRDPRMTSVVIGASSVKQLDDNIAALGNMSLTSDELAEIDQYAVEAEINLWKNSSDQ
;
A
#
# COMPACT_ATOMS: atom_id res chain seq x y z
N MET A 1 -7.37 5.36 10.20
CA MET A 1 -7.32 6.76 10.67
C MET A 1 -7.73 6.78 12.12
N TRP A 2 -7.05 7.54 12.93
CA TRP A 2 -7.42 7.73 14.33
C TRP A 2 -8.52 8.77 14.39
N PRO A 3 -9.57 8.57 15.19
CA PRO A 3 -10.56 9.61 15.41
C PRO A 3 -9.84 10.82 16.00
N GLY A 4 -9.68 11.85 15.20
CA GLY A 4 -9.22 13.16 15.66
C GLY A 4 -10.37 13.91 16.34
N PRO A 5 -10.12 15.14 16.79
CA PRO A 5 -11.18 15.97 17.40
C PRO A 5 -12.35 16.28 16.45
N TYR A 6 -12.22 15.92 15.18
CA TYR A 6 -13.21 16.14 14.12
C TYR A 6 -13.58 14.83 13.45
N VAL A 7 -14.33 14.00 14.05
CA VAL A 7 -14.63 12.58 13.75
C VAL A 7 -14.90 12.19 12.28
N ASP A 8 -15.12 13.14 11.39
CA ASP A 8 -15.54 12.95 9.99
C ASP A 8 -14.34 12.79 9.05
N LEU A 9 -13.88 11.57 8.86
CA LEU A 9 -12.60 11.16 8.26
C LEU A 9 -12.33 11.65 6.83
N GLY A 10 -13.35 11.73 5.97
CA GLY A 10 -13.28 12.23 4.59
C GLY A 10 -13.69 13.67 4.43
N SER A 11 -14.25 14.29 5.49
CA SER A 11 -14.78 15.63 5.42
C SER A 11 -13.69 16.68 5.14
N ARG A 12 -14.10 17.75 4.46
CA ARG A 12 -13.24 18.89 4.19
C ARG A 12 -12.63 19.48 5.46
N LYS A 13 -13.43 19.59 6.51
CA LYS A 13 -12.99 20.08 7.82
C LYS A 13 -11.85 19.23 8.38
N TYR A 14 -12.04 17.90 8.38
CA TYR A 14 -11.05 16.97 8.91
C TYR A 14 -9.75 16.97 8.08
N LEU A 15 -9.87 16.87 6.75
CA LEU A 15 -8.72 16.79 5.86
C LEU A 15 -7.84 18.04 5.95
N LEU A 16 -8.43 19.24 5.88
CA LEU A 16 -7.66 20.48 5.96
C LEU A 16 -7.05 20.70 7.35
N ALA A 17 -7.79 20.41 8.41
CA ALA A 17 -7.26 20.50 9.78
C ALA A 17 -6.12 19.48 10.02
N SER A 18 -6.23 18.27 9.47
CA SER A 18 -5.20 17.24 9.53
C SER A 18 -3.92 17.66 8.80
N LEU A 19 -4.07 18.26 7.60
CA LEU A 19 -2.94 18.82 6.85
C LEU A 19 -2.24 19.90 7.65
N ASP A 20 -2.98 20.87 8.20
CA ASP A 20 -2.41 21.96 9.01
C ASP A 20 -1.68 21.46 10.26
N GLN A 21 -2.20 20.42 10.90
CA GLN A 21 -1.51 19.78 12.03
C GLN A 21 -0.22 19.07 11.58
N SER A 22 -0.26 18.39 10.45
CA SER A 22 0.90 17.68 9.88
C SER A 22 2.01 18.66 9.52
N LEU A 23 1.68 19.75 8.83
CA LEU A 23 2.63 20.81 8.48
C LEU A 23 3.29 21.41 9.71
N ARG A 24 2.51 21.73 10.76
CA ARG A 24 3.08 22.24 12.03
C ARG A 24 4.02 21.24 12.71
N ARG A 25 3.69 19.94 12.72
CA ARG A 25 4.54 18.89 13.32
C ARG A 25 5.82 18.67 12.52
N LEU A 26 5.75 18.77 11.20
CA LEU A 26 6.89 18.62 10.30
C LEU A 26 7.77 19.88 10.26
N GLY A 27 7.25 21.04 10.67
CA GLY A 27 7.94 22.33 10.53
C GLY A 27 8.06 22.77 9.06
N LEU A 28 7.06 22.42 8.23
CA LEU A 28 7.03 22.69 6.79
C LEU A 28 5.87 23.61 6.45
N ASP A 29 6.03 24.40 5.38
CA ASP A 29 4.97 25.24 4.83
C ASP A 29 4.08 24.47 3.87
N TYR A 30 4.61 23.42 3.22
CA TYR A 30 3.89 22.54 2.30
C TYR A 30 4.44 21.12 2.34
N VAL A 31 3.66 20.18 1.75
CA VAL A 31 4.09 18.80 1.45
C VAL A 31 4.06 18.58 -0.07
N ASP A 32 4.89 17.66 -0.56
CA ASP A 32 4.87 17.30 -1.97
C ASP A 32 3.56 16.63 -2.35
N ILE A 33 3.12 15.62 -1.58
CA ILE A 33 1.90 14.87 -1.87
C ILE A 33 1.02 14.83 -0.62
N PHE A 34 -0.22 15.29 -0.75
CA PHE A 34 -1.25 15.14 0.28
C PHE A 34 -2.24 14.04 -0.12
N TYR A 35 -2.46 13.08 0.79
CA TYR A 35 -3.29 11.91 0.51
C TYR A 35 -4.66 11.97 1.20
N SER A 36 -5.71 11.55 0.46
CA SER A 36 -6.88 10.94 1.11
C SER A 36 -6.51 9.50 1.48
N HIS A 37 -6.48 9.22 2.81
CA HIS A 37 -5.95 7.96 3.34
C HIS A 37 -6.76 6.73 2.92
N ARG A 38 -8.09 6.89 2.81
CA ARG A 38 -9.04 5.86 2.35
C ARG A 38 -10.40 6.48 2.06
N VAL A 39 -11.27 5.72 1.40
CA VAL A 39 -12.67 6.09 1.23
C VAL A 39 -13.33 6.28 2.59
N ASP A 40 -14.12 7.33 2.71
CA ASP A 40 -15.06 7.53 3.81
C ASP A 40 -16.47 7.36 3.23
N PRO A 41 -17.20 6.29 3.60
CA PRO A 41 -18.51 6.01 3.03
C PRO A 41 -19.58 7.03 3.47
N ASP A 42 -19.35 7.71 4.60
CA ASP A 42 -20.29 8.65 5.19
C ASP A 42 -20.10 10.10 4.67
N THR A 43 -19.03 10.35 3.91
CA THR A 43 -18.73 11.66 3.33
C THR A 43 -18.88 11.63 1.81
N PRO A 44 -19.66 12.53 1.20
CA PRO A 44 -19.71 12.67 -0.26
C PRO A 44 -18.31 12.85 -0.85
N VAL A 45 -18.01 12.13 -1.91
CA VAL A 45 -16.67 12.15 -2.54
C VAL A 45 -16.28 13.56 -3.01
N GLU A 46 -17.25 14.37 -3.40
CA GLU A 46 -17.08 15.76 -3.84
C GLU A 46 -16.50 16.63 -2.72
N GLU A 47 -16.86 16.36 -1.48
CA GLU A 47 -16.33 17.07 -0.32
C GLU A 47 -14.85 16.72 -0.08
N THR A 48 -14.52 15.43 -0.15
CA THR A 48 -13.15 14.93 -0.06
C THR A 48 -12.29 15.52 -1.19
N VAL A 49 -12.76 15.46 -2.44
CA VAL A 49 -12.07 16.03 -3.61
C VAL A 49 -11.90 17.55 -3.45
N GLY A 50 -12.94 18.25 -3.01
CA GLY A 50 -12.87 19.68 -2.76
C GLY A 50 -11.84 20.08 -1.70
N ALA A 51 -11.62 19.22 -0.69
CA ALA A 51 -10.55 19.42 0.30
C ALA A 51 -9.15 19.26 -0.32
N LEU A 52 -8.94 18.21 -1.13
CA LEU A 52 -7.68 17.97 -1.83
C LEU A 52 -7.33 19.12 -2.77
N VAL A 53 -8.29 19.56 -3.59
CA VAL A 53 -8.16 20.73 -4.48
C VAL A 53 -7.78 21.98 -3.69
N SER A 54 -8.43 22.20 -2.55
CA SER A 54 -8.13 23.36 -1.71
C SER A 54 -6.72 23.33 -1.11
N ALA A 55 -6.21 22.16 -0.77
CA ALA A 55 -4.84 22.00 -0.27
C ALA A 55 -3.82 22.43 -1.33
N VAL A 56 -4.05 22.07 -2.60
CA VAL A 56 -3.18 22.49 -3.73
C VAL A 56 -3.31 23.98 -3.99
N HIS A 57 -4.52 24.51 -4.13
CA HIS A 57 -4.74 25.92 -4.42
C HIS A 57 -4.23 26.86 -3.30
N GLN A 58 -4.17 26.38 -2.06
CA GLN A 58 -3.57 27.12 -0.94
C GLN A 58 -2.04 27.00 -0.90
N GLY A 59 -1.42 26.25 -1.80
CA GLY A 59 0.02 25.99 -1.82
C GLY A 59 0.52 25.14 -0.66
N LYS A 60 -0.38 24.42 0.04
CA LYS A 60 -0.04 23.51 1.15
C LYS A 60 0.31 22.10 0.70
N ALA A 61 -0.01 21.74 -0.54
CA ALA A 61 0.42 20.54 -1.22
C ALA A 61 0.74 20.84 -2.68
N LEU A 62 1.76 20.20 -3.25
CA LEU A 62 2.07 20.32 -4.67
C LEU A 62 1.17 19.39 -5.50
N TYR A 63 0.92 18.19 -4.98
CA TYR A 63 0.16 17.13 -5.63
C TYR A 63 -0.80 16.47 -4.65
N VAL A 64 -1.73 15.69 -5.19
CA VAL A 64 -2.65 14.87 -4.41
C VAL A 64 -2.54 13.41 -4.77
N GLY A 65 -2.76 12.57 -3.76
CA GLY A 65 -2.84 11.12 -3.88
C GLY A 65 -4.08 10.57 -3.18
N ILE A 66 -4.40 9.32 -3.48
CA ILE A 66 -5.45 8.56 -2.79
C ILE A 66 -4.90 7.21 -2.35
N SER A 67 -5.55 6.56 -1.41
CA SER A 67 -5.14 5.25 -0.91
C SER A 67 -6.34 4.34 -0.69
N SER A 68 -6.23 3.08 -1.11
CA SER A 68 -7.24 2.04 -0.90
C SER A 68 -8.63 2.37 -1.49
N TYR A 69 -8.67 3.02 -2.63
CA TYR A 69 -9.86 3.24 -3.45
C TYR A 69 -9.97 2.12 -4.50
N SER A 70 -11.17 1.64 -4.82
CA SER A 70 -11.39 0.74 -5.95
C SER A 70 -11.10 1.45 -7.28
N SER A 71 -10.97 0.68 -8.37
CA SER A 71 -10.79 1.22 -9.72
C SER A 71 -11.87 2.22 -10.10
N ASP A 72 -13.13 1.91 -9.83
CA ASP A 72 -14.27 2.78 -10.17
C ASP A 72 -14.24 4.08 -9.35
N ARG A 73 -13.96 3.98 -8.06
CA ARG A 73 -13.79 5.16 -7.20
C ARG A 73 -12.59 6.00 -7.62
N THR A 74 -11.52 5.35 -8.02
CA THR A 74 -10.31 6.03 -8.53
C THR A 74 -10.61 6.82 -9.79
N ARG A 75 -11.33 6.24 -10.76
CA ARG A 75 -11.78 6.96 -11.96
C ARG A 75 -12.67 8.16 -11.61
N MET A 76 -13.62 7.97 -10.70
CA MET A 76 -14.52 9.05 -10.26
C MET A 76 -13.74 10.22 -9.65
N VAL A 77 -12.83 9.94 -8.71
CA VAL A 77 -12.00 10.97 -8.06
C VAL A 77 -11.10 11.66 -9.07
N ALA A 78 -10.43 10.91 -9.95
CA ALA A 78 -9.55 11.47 -10.98
C ALA A 78 -10.31 12.41 -11.93
N ALA A 79 -11.53 12.02 -12.35
CA ALA A 79 -12.36 12.86 -13.22
C ALA A 79 -12.78 14.16 -12.53
N GLN A 80 -13.17 14.12 -11.25
CA GLN A 80 -13.54 15.31 -10.48
C GLN A 80 -12.34 16.23 -10.21
N LEU A 81 -11.18 15.67 -9.89
CA LEU A 81 -9.93 16.43 -9.73
C LEU A 81 -9.53 17.13 -11.04
N ALA A 82 -9.63 16.42 -12.17
CA ALA A 82 -9.30 16.97 -13.49
C ALA A 82 -10.19 18.17 -13.86
N GLN A 83 -11.48 18.16 -13.49
CA GLN A 83 -12.39 19.31 -13.68
C GLN A 83 -11.92 20.57 -12.93
N GLN A 84 -11.12 20.39 -11.87
CA GLN A 84 -10.53 21.47 -11.08
C GLN A 84 -9.07 21.76 -11.45
N HIS A 85 -8.58 21.19 -12.58
CA HIS A 85 -7.19 21.29 -13.05
C HIS A 85 -6.14 20.79 -12.05
N VAL A 86 -6.52 19.86 -11.18
CA VAL A 86 -5.63 19.17 -10.24
C VAL A 86 -5.53 17.70 -10.66
N PRO A 87 -4.41 17.24 -11.24
CA PRO A 87 -4.28 15.84 -11.62
C PRO A 87 -4.12 14.94 -10.38
N LEU A 88 -4.70 13.73 -10.43
CA LEU A 88 -4.36 12.67 -9.49
C LEU A 88 -2.95 12.19 -9.82
N LEU A 89 -2.00 12.37 -8.89
CA LEU A 89 -0.61 11.98 -9.11
C LEU A 89 -0.39 10.48 -8.88
N ILE A 90 -0.94 9.94 -7.79
CA ILE A 90 -0.56 8.60 -7.33
C ILE A 90 -1.67 7.95 -6.50
N HIS A 91 -1.77 6.64 -6.59
CA HIS A 91 -2.60 5.80 -5.74
C HIS A 91 -1.73 4.89 -4.85
N GLN A 92 -2.08 4.75 -3.57
CA GLN A 92 -1.35 3.90 -2.63
C GLN A 92 -2.22 2.72 -2.16
N PRO A 93 -2.19 1.55 -2.83
CA PRO A 93 -2.91 0.35 -2.40
C PRO A 93 -2.08 -0.52 -1.47
N SER A 94 -2.76 -1.35 -0.65
CA SER A 94 -2.16 -2.53 -0.05
C SER A 94 -1.95 -3.61 -1.12
N TYR A 95 -0.71 -4.10 -1.30
CA TYR A 95 -0.40 -5.10 -2.31
C TYR A 95 0.76 -5.98 -1.90
N SER A 96 0.61 -7.28 -2.05
CA SER A 96 1.65 -8.28 -1.77
C SER A 96 1.27 -9.62 -2.42
N MET A 97 2.15 -10.62 -2.37
CA MET A 97 1.86 -11.98 -2.81
C MET A 97 0.61 -12.60 -2.15
N PHE A 98 0.24 -12.14 -0.94
CA PHE A 98 -0.91 -12.61 -0.18
C PHE A 98 -2.09 -11.64 -0.14
N ASN A 99 -1.99 -10.54 -0.87
CA ASN A 99 -3.06 -9.55 -1.01
C ASN A 99 -3.04 -9.01 -2.43
N ARG A 100 -3.82 -9.62 -3.32
CA ARG A 100 -3.79 -9.42 -4.78
C ARG A 100 -5.05 -8.69 -5.30
N TRP A 101 -5.82 -8.07 -4.44
CA TRP A 101 -7.07 -7.40 -4.81
C TRP A 101 -6.91 -6.40 -5.97
N THR A 102 -5.77 -5.72 -6.05
CA THR A 102 -5.48 -4.75 -7.12
C THR A 102 -5.44 -5.36 -8.51
N GLU A 103 -5.11 -6.66 -8.61
CA GLU A 103 -5.13 -7.41 -9.86
C GLU A 103 -6.57 -7.75 -10.27
N HIS A 104 -7.38 -8.21 -9.31
CA HIS A 104 -8.79 -8.55 -9.55
C HIS A 104 -9.65 -7.32 -9.87
N ASP A 105 -9.34 -6.19 -9.24
CA ASP A 105 -9.99 -4.90 -9.45
C ASP A 105 -9.47 -4.15 -10.70
N HIS A 106 -8.44 -4.67 -11.37
CA HIS A 106 -7.79 -4.04 -12.52
C HIS A 106 -7.25 -2.63 -12.22
N LEU A 107 -6.86 -2.36 -10.97
CA LEU A 107 -6.43 -1.04 -10.53
C LEU A 107 -5.24 -0.48 -11.33
N LEU A 108 -4.22 -1.31 -11.61
CA LEU A 108 -3.06 -0.86 -12.38
C LEU A 108 -3.43 -0.42 -13.80
N THR A 109 -4.40 -1.10 -14.44
CA THR A 109 -4.92 -0.69 -15.75
C THR A 109 -5.62 0.67 -15.67
N THR A 110 -6.42 0.86 -14.63
CA THR A 110 -7.09 2.14 -14.37
C THR A 110 -6.09 3.28 -14.17
N LEU A 111 -5.04 3.04 -13.39
CA LEU A 111 -4.02 4.05 -13.13
C LEU A 111 -3.22 4.41 -14.39
N ASP A 112 -2.92 3.43 -15.24
CA ASP A 112 -2.25 3.64 -16.53
C ASP A 112 -3.13 4.49 -17.47
N GLU A 113 -4.43 4.18 -17.57
CA GLU A 113 -5.41 4.95 -18.37
C GLU A 113 -5.51 6.42 -17.96
N ILE A 114 -5.41 6.72 -16.67
CA ILE A 114 -5.52 8.10 -16.15
C ILE A 114 -4.17 8.79 -15.99
N GLY A 115 -3.05 8.10 -16.23
CA GLY A 115 -1.70 8.65 -16.11
C GLY A 115 -1.25 8.85 -14.67
N ALA A 116 -1.76 8.06 -13.72
CA ALA A 116 -1.38 8.13 -12.30
C ALA A 116 -0.41 7.01 -11.91
N GLY A 117 0.53 7.30 -11.00
CA GLY A 117 1.45 6.30 -10.45
C GLY A 117 0.79 5.38 -9.42
N CYS A 118 1.49 4.28 -9.11
CA CYS A 118 1.10 3.35 -8.06
C CYS A 118 2.25 3.11 -7.08
N ILE A 119 1.99 3.21 -5.77
CA ILE A 119 2.96 2.91 -4.72
C ILE A 119 2.36 1.94 -3.72
N ALA A 120 2.80 0.70 -3.69
CA ALA A 120 2.22 -0.31 -2.81
C ALA A 120 2.72 -0.19 -1.38
N PHE A 121 1.82 -0.30 -0.40
CA PHE A 121 2.19 -0.51 0.99
C PHE A 121 1.99 -1.96 1.42
N SER A 122 2.66 -2.37 2.52
CA SER A 122 2.66 -3.74 3.04
C SER A 122 3.13 -4.82 2.05
N PRO A 123 4.15 -4.61 1.21
CA PRO A 123 4.60 -5.59 0.23
C PRO A 123 5.11 -6.88 0.87
N LEU A 124 5.52 -6.84 2.14
CA LEU A 124 5.95 -7.99 2.93
C LEU A 124 4.80 -8.63 3.76
N ALA A 125 3.54 -8.32 3.45
CA ALA A 125 2.37 -8.86 4.14
C ALA A 125 2.52 -8.79 5.67
N GLN A 126 2.95 -7.63 6.19
CA GLN A 126 3.18 -7.35 7.62
C GLN A 126 4.23 -8.27 8.28
N GLY A 127 5.16 -8.79 7.49
CA GLY A 127 6.24 -9.67 7.91
C GLY A 127 5.97 -11.15 7.65
N LEU A 128 4.80 -11.56 7.15
CA LEU A 128 4.53 -12.94 6.73
C LEU A 128 5.46 -13.40 5.60
N LEU A 129 5.81 -12.53 4.68
CA LEU A 129 6.74 -12.80 3.58
C LEU A 129 8.20 -12.56 4.00
N THR A 130 8.54 -13.04 5.19
CA THR A 130 9.89 -13.10 5.75
C THR A 130 10.05 -14.40 6.53
N ASP A 131 11.22 -14.66 7.08
CA ASP A 131 11.52 -15.79 7.97
C ASP A 131 10.99 -15.60 9.40
N ARG A 132 10.48 -14.41 9.74
CA ARG A 132 10.14 -14.00 11.12
C ARG A 132 9.20 -14.95 11.85
N TYR A 133 8.24 -15.56 11.14
CA TYR A 133 7.20 -16.41 11.74
C TYR A 133 7.42 -17.92 11.51
N LEU A 134 8.49 -18.33 10.81
CA LEU A 134 8.74 -19.72 10.47
C LEU A 134 8.96 -20.64 11.70
N HIS A 135 9.41 -20.04 12.81
CA HIS A 135 9.74 -20.77 14.05
C HIS A 135 8.82 -20.38 15.21
N GLY A 136 7.66 -19.83 14.92
CA GLY A 136 6.67 -19.37 15.89
C GLY A 136 6.48 -17.86 15.88
N VAL A 137 5.59 -17.35 16.74
CA VAL A 137 5.26 -15.92 16.82
C VAL A 137 6.16 -15.25 17.85
N PRO A 138 7.14 -14.39 17.45
CA PRO A 138 7.99 -13.69 18.40
C PRO A 138 7.16 -12.76 19.29
N PRO A 139 7.48 -12.66 20.61
CA PRO A 139 6.72 -11.82 21.55
C PRO A 139 6.65 -10.34 21.20
N ASP A 140 7.68 -9.83 20.51
CA ASP A 140 7.82 -8.46 20.04
C ASP A 140 7.24 -8.23 18.66
N SER A 141 6.61 -9.25 18.05
CA SER A 141 6.03 -9.16 16.72
C SER A 141 4.68 -8.45 16.72
N ARG A 142 4.32 -7.89 15.55
CA ARG A 142 2.99 -7.29 15.35
C ARG A 142 1.85 -8.27 15.62
N ALA A 143 2.05 -9.54 15.32
CA ALA A 143 1.06 -10.59 15.56
C ALA A 143 0.87 -10.87 17.06
N ALA A 144 1.92 -10.71 17.89
CA ALA A 144 1.83 -10.90 19.34
C ALA A 144 1.26 -9.65 20.06
N THR A 145 1.50 -8.45 19.53
CA THR A 145 1.15 -7.19 20.19
C THR A 145 -0.20 -6.61 19.78
N GLY A 146 -1.02 -7.38 19.04
CA GLY A 146 -2.37 -6.95 18.62
C GLY A 146 -2.36 -5.94 17.48
N GLY A 147 -1.38 -6.01 16.59
CA GLY A 147 -1.35 -5.23 15.34
C GLY A 147 -2.38 -5.71 14.32
N ALA A 148 -2.28 -5.19 13.11
CA ALA A 148 -3.16 -5.52 12.01
C ALA A 148 -3.06 -7.00 11.54
N LEU A 149 -1.98 -7.70 11.86
CA LEU A 149 -1.83 -9.14 11.70
C LEU A 149 -2.13 -9.81 13.05
N SER A 150 -3.10 -10.71 13.10
CA SER A 150 -3.38 -11.52 14.30
C SER A 150 -2.54 -12.79 14.31
N ALA A 151 -2.27 -13.34 15.51
CA ALA A 151 -1.59 -14.63 15.66
C ALA A 151 -2.36 -15.76 14.95
N ASP A 152 -3.71 -15.70 14.97
CA ASP A 152 -4.58 -16.67 14.30
C ASP A 152 -4.44 -16.65 12.76
N SER A 153 -3.91 -15.57 12.21
CA SER A 153 -3.61 -15.48 10.79
C SER A 153 -2.35 -16.24 10.38
N ILE A 154 -1.54 -16.70 11.35
CA ILE A 154 -0.30 -17.45 11.10
C ILE A 154 -0.61 -18.95 11.19
N THR A 155 -1.27 -19.47 10.15
CA THR A 155 -1.64 -20.88 10.07
C THR A 155 -0.51 -21.71 9.45
N GLU A 156 -0.48 -23.04 9.75
CA GLU A 156 0.51 -23.95 9.15
C GLU A 156 0.35 -24.04 7.63
N GLU A 157 -0.86 -23.91 7.11
CA GLU A 157 -1.10 -23.80 5.67
C GLU A 157 -0.37 -22.61 5.05
N ARG A 158 -0.47 -21.42 5.68
CA ARG A 158 0.25 -20.23 5.21
C ARG A 158 1.75 -20.38 5.35
N LEU A 159 2.23 -20.94 6.46
CA LEU A 159 3.66 -21.18 6.67
C LEU A 159 4.23 -22.17 5.64
N THR A 160 3.46 -23.15 5.18
CA THR A 160 3.87 -24.04 4.09
C THR A 160 4.10 -23.27 2.80
N LYS A 161 3.20 -22.34 2.44
CA LYS A 161 3.37 -21.44 1.28
C LYS A 161 4.58 -20.52 1.45
N VAL A 162 4.78 -19.98 2.65
CA VAL A 162 5.95 -19.12 2.98
C VAL A 162 7.26 -19.89 2.82
N ARG A 163 7.33 -21.15 3.27
CA ARG A 163 8.53 -22.00 3.11
C ARG A 163 8.84 -22.26 1.63
N ALA A 164 7.82 -22.64 0.84
CA ALA A 164 7.98 -22.88 -0.59
C ALA A 164 8.50 -21.62 -1.32
N LEU A 165 7.91 -20.45 -1.05
CA LEU A 165 8.40 -19.17 -1.59
C LEU A 165 9.83 -18.85 -1.10
N GLY A 166 10.17 -19.20 0.14
CA GLY A 166 11.52 -19.06 0.69
C GLY A 166 12.56 -19.93 -0.03
N GLU A 167 12.20 -21.17 -0.38
CA GLU A 167 13.06 -22.05 -1.18
C GLU A 167 13.30 -21.49 -2.59
N MET A 168 12.27 -20.91 -3.21
CA MET A 168 12.41 -20.22 -4.50
C MET A 168 13.35 -19.02 -4.38
N ALA A 169 13.19 -18.19 -3.36
CA ALA A 169 14.06 -17.06 -3.11
C ALA A 169 15.52 -17.51 -2.96
N ALA A 170 15.76 -18.59 -2.20
CA ALA A 170 17.10 -19.15 -2.00
C ALA A 170 17.74 -19.63 -3.30
N ARG A 171 16.99 -20.27 -4.22
CA ARG A 171 17.49 -20.65 -5.55
C ARG A 171 17.95 -19.45 -6.39
N ARG A 172 17.36 -18.28 -6.13
CA ARG A 172 17.71 -17.00 -6.77
C ARG A 172 18.85 -16.26 -6.06
N GLY A 173 19.37 -16.80 -4.95
CA GLY A 173 20.33 -16.11 -4.09
C GLY A 173 19.74 -14.90 -3.36
N GLN A 174 18.42 -14.89 -3.14
CA GLN A 174 17.67 -13.84 -2.47
C GLN A 174 17.06 -14.32 -1.16
N THR A 175 16.75 -13.41 -0.26
CA THR A 175 15.86 -13.68 0.88
C THR A 175 14.41 -13.66 0.40
N LEU A 176 13.49 -14.28 1.17
CA LEU A 176 12.06 -14.21 0.87
C LEU A 176 11.54 -12.77 0.82
N ALA A 177 12.02 -11.90 1.71
CA ALA A 177 11.68 -10.48 1.69
C ALA A 177 12.08 -9.82 0.36
N GLN A 178 13.29 -10.10 -0.13
CA GLN A 178 13.76 -9.57 -1.41
C GLN A 178 12.91 -10.09 -2.58
N LEU A 179 12.60 -11.39 -2.61
CA LEU A 179 11.71 -11.96 -3.64
C LEU A 179 10.33 -11.31 -3.61
N ALA A 180 9.76 -11.08 -2.43
CA ALA A 180 8.45 -10.44 -2.28
C ALA A 180 8.45 -8.99 -2.78
N LEU A 181 9.53 -8.23 -2.55
CA LEU A 181 9.70 -6.87 -3.07
C LEU A 181 9.84 -6.87 -4.59
N VAL A 182 10.67 -7.75 -5.14
CA VAL A 182 10.85 -7.92 -6.59
C VAL A 182 9.53 -8.29 -7.25
N TRP A 183 8.79 -9.23 -6.67
CA TRP A 183 7.50 -9.63 -7.19
C TRP A 183 6.48 -8.49 -7.18
N ALA A 184 6.44 -7.69 -6.12
CA ALA A 184 5.55 -6.54 -6.04
C ALA A 184 5.87 -5.47 -7.10
N LEU A 185 7.14 -5.33 -7.46
CA LEU A 185 7.66 -4.37 -8.46
C LEU A 185 7.75 -4.94 -9.89
N ARG A 186 7.30 -6.18 -10.13
CA ARG A 186 7.45 -6.86 -11.44
C ARG A 186 6.69 -6.20 -12.59
N ASP A 187 5.57 -5.54 -12.26
CA ASP A 187 4.78 -4.80 -13.24
C ASP A 187 5.35 -3.38 -13.36
N PRO A 188 5.72 -2.89 -14.56
CA PRO A 188 6.30 -1.57 -14.73
C PRO A 188 5.35 -0.42 -14.35
N ARG A 189 4.05 -0.66 -14.24
CA ARG A 189 3.05 0.30 -13.75
C ARG A 189 3.09 0.47 -12.23
N MET A 190 3.72 -0.47 -11.50
CA MET A 190 4.00 -0.30 -10.08
C MET A 190 5.24 0.60 -9.91
N THR A 191 5.01 1.86 -9.61
CA THR A 191 6.07 2.89 -9.55
C THR A 191 7.05 2.65 -8.41
N SER A 192 6.56 2.21 -7.22
CA SER A 192 7.38 2.01 -6.04
C SER A 192 6.65 1.17 -4.98
N VAL A 193 7.37 0.84 -3.90
CA VAL A 193 6.82 0.19 -2.71
C VAL A 193 7.25 0.92 -1.44
N VAL A 194 6.36 0.96 -0.46
CA VAL A 194 6.66 1.49 0.87
C VAL A 194 7.14 0.35 1.75
N ILE A 195 8.37 0.44 2.22
CA ILE A 195 8.97 -0.54 3.13
C ILE A 195 9.18 0.07 4.52
N GLY A 196 9.14 -0.78 5.55
CA GLY A 196 9.57 -0.44 6.90
C GLY A 196 10.86 -1.21 7.25
N ALA A 197 11.77 -0.57 7.98
CA ALA A 197 12.97 -1.21 8.49
C ALA A 197 13.17 -0.82 9.96
N SER A 198 13.51 -1.78 10.81
CA SER A 198 13.82 -1.56 12.24
C SER A 198 15.34 -1.46 12.50
N SER A 199 16.17 -1.69 11.48
CA SER A 199 17.62 -1.57 11.54
C SER A 199 18.20 -1.19 10.17
N VAL A 200 19.41 -0.63 10.17
CA VAL A 200 20.17 -0.34 8.94
C VAL A 200 20.37 -1.61 8.11
N LYS A 201 20.75 -2.72 8.77
CA LYS A 201 20.91 -4.00 8.08
C LYS A 201 19.64 -4.41 7.33
N GLN A 202 18.47 -4.29 7.96
CA GLN A 202 17.20 -4.65 7.31
C GLN A 202 16.90 -3.73 6.12
N LEU A 203 17.25 -2.44 6.23
CA LEU A 203 17.11 -1.51 5.11
C LEU A 203 18.02 -1.88 3.95
N ASP A 204 19.29 -2.16 4.23
CA ASP A 204 20.27 -2.57 3.23
C ASP A 204 19.86 -3.89 2.55
N ASP A 205 19.41 -4.88 3.33
CA ASP A 205 18.90 -6.16 2.82
C ASP A 205 17.70 -5.96 1.88
N ASN A 206 16.79 -5.05 2.21
CA ASN A 206 15.64 -4.74 1.35
C ASN A 206 16.06 -4.01 0.07
N ILE A 207 16.98 -3.05 0.16
CA ILE A 207 17.51 -2.31 -1.01
C ILE A 207 18.27 -3.26 -1.95
N ALA A 208 18.97 -4.25 -1.41
CA ALA A 208 19.69 -5.25 -2.20
C ALA A 208 18.77 -6.07 -3.13
N ALA A 209 17.44 -6.07 -2.91
CA ALA A 209 16.47 -6.65 -3.85
C ALA A 209 16.61 -6.07 -5.27
N LEU A 210 16.98 -4.80 -5.39
CA LEU A 210 17.16 -4.11 -6.68
C LEU A 210 18.29 -4.69 -7.54
N GLY A 211 19.20 -5.46 -6.96
CA GLY A 211 20.29 -6.11 -7.69
C GLY A 211 19.86 -7.31 -8.55
N ASN A 212 18.66 -7.87 -8.33
CA ASN A 212 18.13 -9.01 -9.10
C ASN A 212 16.59 -8.91 -9.26
N MET A 213 16.16 -7.98 -10.11
CA MET A 213 14.75 -7.64 -10.32
C MET A 213 14.03 -8.54 -11.32
N SER A 214 14.74 -9.22 -12.21
CA SER A 214 14.10 -9.99 -13.28
C SER A 214 13.50 -11.29 -12.74
N LEU A 215 12.24 -11.54 -13.10
CA LEU A 215 11.55 -12.81 -12.89
C LEU A 215 11.22 -13.43 -14.25
N THR A 216 11.56 -14.71 -14.42
CA THR A 216 11.20 -15.46 -15.62
C THR A 216 9.71 -15.86 -15.57
N SER A 217 9.16 -16.22 -16.73
CA SER A 217 7.76 -16.73 -16.79
C SER A 217 7.57 -18.00 -15.96
N ASP A 218 8.58 -18.87 -15.92
CA ASP A 218 8.52 -20.11 -15.13
C ASP A 218 8.56 -19.82 -13.63
N GLU A 219 9.38 -18.86 -13.19
CA GLU A 219 9.42 -18.40 -11.79
C GLU A 219 8.09 -17.76 -11.38
N LEU A 220 7.50 -16.93 -12.25
CA LEU A 220 6.18 -16.33 -11.98
C LEU A 220 5.09 -17.41 -11.88
N ALA A 221 5.09 -18.40 -12.76
CA ALA A 221 4.14 -19.50 -12.72
C ALA A 221 4.31 -20.38 -11.47
N GLU A 222 5.54 -20.58 -10.99
CA GLU A 222 5.82 -21.28 -9.74
C GLU A 222 5.38 -20.44 -8.53
N ILE A 223 5.69 -19.13 -8.51
CA ILE A 223 5.24 -18.21 -7.45
C ILE A 223 3.72 -18.21 -7.33
N ASP A 224 3.00 -18.16 -8.43
CA ASP A 224 1.53 -18.09 -8.46
C ASP A 224 0.83 -19.31 -7.86
N GLN A 225 1.54 -20.46 -7.72
CA GLN A 225 1.00 -21.63 -7.01
C GLN A 225 0.89 -21.39 -5.49
N TYR A 226 1.68 -20.49 -4.92
CA TYR A 226 1.77 -20.20 -3.50
C TYR A 226 1.34 -18.78 -3.14
N ALA A 227 1.52 -17.83 -4.05
CA ALA A 227 1.15 -16.43 -3.91
C ALA A 227 -0.34 -16.24 -4.20
N VAL A 228 -1.19 -16.67 -3.27
CA VAL A 228 -2.65 -16.64 -3.38
C VAL A 228 -3.25 -15.66 -2.37
N GLU A 229 -4.42 -15.11 -2.72
CA GLU A 229 -5.18 -14.23 -1.83
C GLU A 229 -5.39 -14.91 -0.47
N ALA A 230 -4.98 -14.24 0.61
CA ALA A 230 -5.02 -14.78 1.97
C ALA A 230 -5.94 -13.97 2.90
N GLU A 231 -6.81 -13.13 2.33
CA GLU A 231 -7.77 -12.29 3.07
C GLU A 231 -7.13 -11.41 4.15
N ILE A 232 -5.91 -10.92 3.88
CA ILE A 232 -5.19 -10.03 4.78
C ILE A 232 -5.36 -8.54 4.42
N ASN A 233 -6.27 -8.22 3.49
CA ASN A 233 -6.59 -6.84 3.16
C ASN A 233 -7.42 -6.21 4.28
N LEU A 234 -6.76 -5.39 5.12
CA LEU A 234 -7.38 -4.68 6.24
C LEU A 234 -8.43 -3.66 5.80
N TRP A 235 -8.40 -3.25 4.53
CA TRP A 235 -9.22 -2.18 3.99
C TRP A 235 -10.24 -2.67 2.97
N LYS A 236 -10.45 -3.99 2.86
CA LYS A 236 -11.39 -4.60 1.92
C LYS A 236 -12.75 -3.90 1.94
N ASN A 237 -13.34 -3.73 3.12
CA ASN A 237 -14.65 -3.11 3.26
C ASN A 237 -14.69 -1.63 2.85
N SER A 238 -13.57 -0.90 2.96
CA SER A 238 -13.52 0.51 2.53
C SER A 238 -13.14 0.67 1.05
N SER A 239 -12.51 -0.33 0.46
CA SER A 239 -12.20 -0.32 -0.98
C SER A 239 -13.43 -0.67 -1.82
N ASP A 240 -14.32 -1.50 -1.29
CA ASP A 240 -15.52 -2.00 -1.97
C ASP A 240 -16.75 -1.06 -1.82
N GLN A 241 -16.70 -0.06 -0.95
CA GLN A 241 -17.75 0.93 -0.70
C GLN A 241 -17.48 2.21 -1.47
#